data_a6cdae739280b6fe1ebfa6cc7b440e2b
#
_entry.id   a6cdae739280b6fe1ebfa6cc7b440e2b
#
_cell.length_a   1.000
_cell.length_b   1.000
_cell.length_c   1.000
_cell.angle_alpha   90.00
_cell.angle_beta   90.00
_cell.angle_gamma   90.00
#
_symmetry.space_group_name_H-M   'P 1'
#
loop_
_entity.id
_entity.type
_entity.pdbx_description
1 polymer ?
#
loop_
_entity_poly.entity_id
_entity_poly.type
_entity_poly.pdbx_seq_one_letter_code
_entity_poly.pdbx_strand_id
1 'polypeptide(L)'
;MKGKQLMAQTDSNTSKNKFKHLLFHQRTLIEFMVKNGYKPADIARELGVNRSTVSRELKRGSVKQIIAGKTVHKYFAETAQEIADRKKANVGRKPKFLNCSEFLSHADKLMKEEKYSPDAVVGQAKDLDLFSPQEMVCTSTLYRYIDADLLMTRNIDLVSKMSRKPQNTHIRTNKRILGKSIDERPEEINDRSVFGHWEIDCVLLKKTKEKVLLTMIERVTRHSIIRLIESKTAACVSQAIRALQKEYGTSFDTIFQSITSDNGSEFADLTSCLEHTATEVYYAHPFSSWERGANEQNNGMIRRFIPKGIDPQSVTPEMVQRVESWLNHYPRKVLGYASSFDVFYQYTSSHAA
;
A
#
# COMPACT_ATOMS: atom_id res chain seq x y z
N MET A 1 -11.17 30.01 -26.97
CA MET A 1 -12.18 28.95 -26.86
C MET A 1 -11.65 27.71 -27.53
N LYS A 2 -11.12 26.73 -26.77
CA LYS A 2 -10.84 25.37 -27.22
C LYS A 2 -11.37 24.45 -26.16
N GLY A 3 -12.47 23.75 -26.48
CA GLY A 3 -13.18 22.86 -25.58
C GLY A 3 -12.34 21.61 -25.23
N LYS A 4 -12.23 21.32 -23.95
CA LYS A 4 -11.78 20.04 -23.46
C LYS A 4 -12.90 19.02 -23.74
N GLN A 5 -12.65 18.11 -24.67
CA GLN A 5 -13.45 16.91 -24.87
C GLN A 5 -13.24 15.98 -23.66
N LEU A 6 -14.25 15.86 -22.81
CA LEU A 6 -14.34 14.80 -21.84
C LEU A 6 -14.44 13.47 -22.62
N MET A 7 -13.46 12.59 -22.44
CA MET A 7 -13.61 11.21 -22.86
C MET A 7 -14.72 10.56 -22.02
N ALA A 8 -15.85 10.30 -22.66
CA ALA A 8 -16.92 9.49 -22.10
C ALA A 8 -16.35 8.09 -21.79
N GLN A 9 -16.46 7.68 -20.54
CA GLN A 9 -16.33 6.29 -20.16
C GLN A 9 -17.39 5.52 -20.94
N THR A 10 -16.95 4.70 -21.89
CA THR A 10 -17.80 3.69 -22.52
C THR A 10 -18.16 2.68 -21.45
N ASP A 11 -19.34 2.83 -20.86
CA ASP A 11 -20.02 1.74 -20.14
C ASP A 11 -20.13 0.58 -21.10
N SER A 12 -19.30 -0.44 -20.87
CA SER A 12 -19.45 -1.71 -21.56
C SER A 12 -20.76 -2.34 -21.08
N ASN A 13 -21.83 -2.08 -21.82
CA ASN A 13 -23.16 -2.65 -21.63
C ASN A 13 -23.11 -4.11 -22.08
N THR A 14 -22.26 -4.93 -21.44
CA THR A 14 -22.38 -6.38 -21.47
C THR A 14 -23.59 -6.72 -20.63
N SER A 15 -24.74 -6.90 -21.29
CA SER A 15 -25.90 -7.53 -20.69
C SER A 15 -25.40 -8.76 -19.93
N LYS A 16 -25.53 -8.74 -18.61
CA LYS A 16 -25.18 -9.85 -17.72
C LYS A 16 -26.15 -10.98 -18.00
N ASN A 17 -25.94 -11.74 -19.08
CA ASN A 17 -26.54 -13.04 -19.25
C ASN A 17 -26.05 -13.91 -18.10
N LYS A 18 -26.79 -13.89 -17.00
CA LYS A 18 -26.58 -14.76 -15.85
C LYS A 18 -26.88 -16.18 -16.32
N PHE A 19 -25.88 -16.86 -16.87
CA PHE A 19 -25.98 -18.29 -17.13
C PHE A 19 -26.26 -19.00 -15.81
N LYS A 20 -27.50 -19.43 -15.60
CA LYS A 20 -27.89 -20.19 -14.43
C LYS A 20 -27.49 -21.64 -14.67
N HIS A 21 -26.63 -22.19 -13.81
CA HIS A 21 -26.39 -23.64 -13.81
C HIS A 21 -27.63 -24.38 -13.31
N LEU A 22 -27.89 -25.57 -13.84
CA LEU A 22 -28.95 -26.43 -13.35
C LEU A 22 -28.72 -26.79 -11.89
N LEU A 23 -29.73 -26.65 -11.07
CA LEU A 23 -29.75 -27.03 -9.66
C LEU A 23 -30.15 -28.52 -9.51
N PHE A 24 -29.86 -29.13 -8.35
CA PHE A 24 -30.14 -30.54 -8.13
C PHE A 24 -31.62 -30.91 -8.35
N HIS A 25 -32.55 -30.14 -7.82
CA HIS A 25 -33.99 -30.38 -8.04
C HIS A 25 -34.40 -30.32 -9.52
N GLN A 26 -33.74 -29.50 -10.35
CA GLN A 26 -33.98 -29.47 -11.78
C GLN A 26 -33.45 -30.73 -12.47
N ARG A 27 -32.34 -31.30 -11.98
CA ARG A 27 -31.82 -32.59 -12.44
C ARG A 27 -32.75 -33.75 -12.07
N THR A 28 -33.31 -33.72 -10.87
CA THR A 28 -34.31 -34.71 -10.45
C THR A 28 -35.57 -34.64 -11.31
N LEU A 29 -36.01 -33.43 -11.69
CA LEU A 29 -37.13 -33.26 -12.62
C LEU A 29 -36.78 -33.80 -14.03
N ILE A 30 -35.58 -33.57 -14.53
CA ILE A 30 -35.09 -34.14 -15.80
C ILE A 30 -35.15 -35.67 -15.73
N GLU A 31 -34.67 -36.27 -14.64
CA GLU A 31 -34.69 -37.73 -14.45
C GLU A 31 -36.13 -38.29 -14.51
N PHE A 32 -37.05 -37.65 -13.78
CA PHE A 32 -38.46 -38.03 -13.79
C PHE A 32 -39.06 -37.93 -15.19
N MET A 33 -38.85 -36.82 -15.90
CA MET A 33 -39.41 -36.62 -17.24
C MET A 33 -38.80 -37.59 -18.26
N VAL A 34 -37.51 -37.88 -18.19
CA VAL A 34 -36.87 -38.88 -19.05
C VAL A 34 -37.42 -40.29 -18.81
N LYS A 35 -37.65 -40.69 -17.55
CA LYS A 35 -38.27 -41.97 -17.18
C LYS A 35 -39.67 -42.11 -17.74
N ASN A 36 -40.41 -40.99 -17.87
CA ASN A 36 -41.75 -40.94 -18.42
C ASN A 36 -41.80 -40.69 -19.94
N GLY A 37 -40.66 -40.76 -20.64
CA GLY A 37 -40.57 -40.71 -22.10
C GLY A 37 -40.68 -39.33 -22.74
N TYR A 38 -40.58 -38.24 -21.97
CA TYR A 38 -40.58 -36.88 -22.51
C TYR A 38 -39.39 -36.62 -23.40
N LYS A 39 -39.61 -35.87 -24.50
CA LYS A 39 -38.52 -35.48 -25.40
C LYS A 39 -37.64 -34.34 -24.80
N PRO A 40 -36.37 -34.25 -25.14
CA PRO A 40 -35.48 -33.19 -24.63
C PRO A 40 -35.98 -31.76 -24.90
N ALA A 41 -36.81 -31.57 -25.93
CA ALA A 41 -37.41 -30.28 -26.25
C ALA A 41 -38.51 -29.88 -25.22
N ASP A 42 -39.29 -30.83 -24.76
CA ASP A 42 -40.39 -30.61 -23.79
C ASP A 42 -39.78 -30.35 -22.40
N ILE A 43 -38.75 -31.11 -22.04
CA ILE A 43 -37.94 -30.89 -20.82
C ILE A 43 -37.34 -29.49 -20.80
N ALA A 44 -36.79 -29.05 -21.93
CA ALA A 44 -36.19 -27.72 -22.04
C ALA A 44 -37.22 -26.60 -21.87
N ARG A 45 -38.42 -26.77 -22.39
CA ARG A 45 -39.54 -25.84 -22.26
C ARG A 45 -40.02 -25.75 -20.81
N GLU A 46 -40.15 -26.88 -20.13
CA GLU A 46 -40.56 -26.95 -18.73
C GLU A 46 -39.56 -26.28 -17.78
N LEU A 47 -38.26 -26.47 -18.02
CA LEU A 47 -37.21 -25.90 -17.20
C LEU A 47 -36.86 -24.44 -17.58
N GLY A 48 -37.42 -23.89 -18.66
CA GLY A 48 -37.08 -22.56 -19.16
C GLY A 48 -35.61 -22.44 -19.59
N VAL A 49 -35.02 -23.52 -20.13
CA VAL A 49 -33.61 -23.57 -20.58
C VAL A 49 -33.50 -23.93 -22.05
N ASN A 50 -32.35 -23.70 -22.66
CA ASN A 50 -32.13 -24.10 -24.04
C ASN A 50 -32.02 -25.61 -24.19
N ARG A 51 -32.61 -26.17 -25.29
CA ARG A 51 -32.56 -27.59 -25.62
C ARG A 51 -31.12 -28.17 -25.59
N SER A 52 -30.11 -27.40 -26.00
CA SER A 52 -28.73 -27.82 -25.95
C SER A 52 -28.22 -28.01 -24.51
N THR A 53 -28.78 -27.29 -23.54
CA THR A 53 -28.47 -27.46 -22.11
C THR A 53 -28.97 -28.81 -21.63
N VAL A 54 -30.20 -29.18 -21.95
CA VAL A 54 -30.77 -30.48 -21.62
C VAL A 54 -29.99 -31.62 -22.31
N SER A 55 -29.65 -31.48 -23.58
CA SER A 55 -28.91 -32.52 -24.31
C SER A 55 -27.50 -32.74 -23.69
N ARG A 56 -26.82 -31.66 -23.28
CA ARG A 56 -25.53 -31.77 -22.58
C ARG A 56 -25.67 -32.36 -21.18
N GLU A 57 -26.76 -32.05 -20.50
CA GLU A 57 -27.05 -32.60 -19.17
C GLU A 57 -27.37 -34.09 -19.22
N LEU A 58 -28.19 -34.52 -20.19
CA LEU A 58 -28.45 -35.94 -20.42
C LEU A 58 -27.20 -36.75 -20.70
N LYS A 59 -26.28 -36.23 -21.51
CA LYS A 59 -24.97 -36.85 -21.73
C LYS A 59 -24.13 -36.90 -20.46
N ARG A 60 -24.22 -35.86 -19.60
CA ARG A 60 -23.45 -35.79 -18.34
C ARG A 60 -23.87 -36.85 -17.34
N GLY A 61 -25.20 -37.03 -17.14
CA GLY A 61 -25.73 -38.00 -16.17
C GLY A 61 -26.02 -39.37 -16.72
N SER A 62 -25.68 -39.66 -17.97
CA SER A 62 -25.93 -40.92 -18.63
C SER A 62 -24.98 -42.01 -18.14
N VAL A 63 -25.53 -43.07 -17.57
CA VAL A 63 -24.81 -44.26 -17.08
C VAL A 63 -25.20 -45.46 -17.92
N LYS A 64 -24.21 -46.24 -18.33
CA LYS A 64 -24.39 -47.50 -19.05
C LYS A 64 -24.84 -48.58 -18.08
N GLN A 65 -26.00 -49.18 -18.30
CA GLN A 65 -26.51 -50.32 -17.55
C GLN A 65 -26.79 -51.52 -18.46
N ILE A 66 -26.64 -52.72 -17.93
CA ILE A 66 -27.00 -53.96 -18.63
C ILE A 66 -28.29 -54.49 -18.01
N ILE A 67 -29.39 -54.45 -18.77
CA ILE A 67 -30.69 -54.93 -18.33
C ILE A 67 -31.14 -56.03 -19.29
N ALA A 68 -31.44 -57.20 -18.77
CA ALA A 68 -31.81 -58.39 -19.56
C ALA A 68 -30.86 -58.64 -20.76
N GLY A 69 -29.53 -58.54 -20.54
CA GLY A 69 -28.50 -58.78 -21.57
C GLY A 69 -28.34 -57.64 -22.59
N LYS A 70 -29.12 -56.59 -22.52
CA LYS A 70 -29.05 -55.42 -23.42
C LYS A 70 -28.44 -54.23 -22.73
N THR A 71 -27.53 -53.55 -23.41
CA THR A 71 -26.95 -52.31 -22.94
C THR A 71 -27.96 -51.17 -23.08
N VAL A 72 -28.30 -50.49 -21.99
CA VAL A 72 -29.19 -49.35 -21.94
C VAL A 72 -28.47 -48.16 -21.25
N HIS A 73 -28.65 -46.97 -21.79
CA HIS A 73 -28.17 -45.75 -21.16
C HIS A 73 -29.31 -45.10 -20.38
N LYS A 74 -29.13 -44.97 -19.05
CA LYS A 74 -30.08 -44.29 -18.19
C LYS A 74 -29.49 -43.04 -17.59
N TYR A 75 -30.27 -41.98 -17.50
CA TYR A 75 -29.88 -40.74 -16.87
C TYR A 75 -30.16 -40.81 -15.35
N PHE A 76 -29.18 -40.36 -14.56
CA PHE A 76 -29.28 -40.23 -13.09
C PHE A 76 -28.92 -38.82 -12.68
N ALA A 77 -29.78 -38.18 -11.90
CA ALA A 77 -29.62 -36.81 -11.43
C ALA A 77 -28.39 -36.67 -10.48
N GLU A 78 -28.18 -37.67 -9.62
CA GLU A 78 -27.04 -37.71 -8.69
C GLU A 78 -25.67 -37.76 -9.44
N THR A 79 -25.55 -38.67 -10.40
CA THR A 79 -24.35 -38.78 -11.23
C THR A 79 -24.08 -37.48 -12.00
N ALA A 80 -25.14 -36.88 -12.55
CA ALA A 80 -25.03 -35.61 -13.25
C ALA A 80 -24.60 -34.47 -12.32
N GLN A 81 -25.09 -34.46 -11.07
CA GLN A 81 -24.67 -33.47 -10.04
C GLN A 81 -23.21 -33.67 -9.64
N GLU A 82 -22.82 -34.90 -9.32
CA GLU A 82 -21.43 -35.21 -8.93
C GLU A 82 -20.44 -34.81 -10.03
N ILE A 83 -20.73 -35.13 -11.29
CA ILE A 83 -19.89 -34.72 -12.42
C ILE A 83 -19.87 -33.20 -12.59
N ALA A 84 -21.00 -32.51 -12.36
CA ALA A 84 -21.06 -31.07 -12.43
C ALA A 84 -20.21 -30.41 -11.32
N ASP A 85 -20.30 -30.93 -10.09
CA ASP A 85 -19.53 -30.44 -8.94
C ASP A 85 -18.03 -30.68 -9.10
N ARG A 86 -17.63 -31.87 -9.57
CA ARG A 86 -16.24 -32.18 -9.91
C ARG A 86 -15.69 -31.25 -10.99
N LYS A 87 -16.47 -30.98 -12.04
CA LYS A 87 -16.06 -29.99 -13.07
C LYS A 87 -15.98 -28.58 -12.51
N LYS A 88 -16.91 -28.18 -11.64
CA LYS A 88 -16.91 -26.88 -10.98
C LYS A 88 -15.69 -26.69 -10.07
N ALA A 89 -15.31 -27.74 -9.32
CA ALA A 89 -14.10 -27.74 -8.47
C ALA A 89 -12.81 -27.56 -9.27
N ASN A 90 -12.79 -28.00 -10.53
CA ASN A 90 -11.63 -27.87 -11.42
C ASN A 90 -11.63 -26.57 -12.26
N VAL A 91 -12.64 -25.70 -12.09
CA VAL A 91 -12.73 -24.41 -12.80
C VAL A 91 -11.98 -23.34 -12.01
N GLY A 92 -11.15 -22.59 -12.72
CA GLY A 92 -10.39 -21.49 -12.16
C GLY A 92 -8.88 -21.73 -12.18
N ARG A 93 -8.15 -20.67 -11.88
CA ARG A 93 -6.68 -20.74 -11.80
C ARG A 93 -6.28 -21.48 -10.52
N LYS A 94 -5.43 -22.50 -10.64
CA LYS A 94 -4.89 -23.20 -9.47
C LYS A 94 -4.14 -22.23 -8.55
N PRO A 95 -4.30 -22.34 -7.22
CA PRO A 95 -3.53 -21.53 -6.27
C PRO A 95 -2.04 -21.71 -6.48
N LYS A 96 -1.27 -20.61 -6.56
CA LYS A 96 0.18 -20.63 -6.69
C LYS A 96 0.92 -20.91 -5.37
N PHE A 97 0.21 -21.11 -4.26
CA PHE A 97 0.75 -21.15 -2.92
C PHE A 97 1.97 -22.09 -2.79
N LEU A 98 1.83 -23.33 -3.28
CA LEU A 98 2.89 -24.33 -3.18
C LEU A 98 4.13 -23.99 -4.03
N ASN A 99 3.92 -23.35 -5.17
CA ASN A 99 5.02 -23.01 -6.07
C ASN A 99 5.75 -21.71 -5.67
N CYS A 100 5.25 -21.02 -4.66
CA CYS A 100 5.78 -19.72 -4.22
C CYS A 100 6.27 -19.79 -2.76
N SER A 101 6.57 -20.99 -2.22
CA SER A 101 6.91 -21.17 -0.81
C SER A 101 8.11 -20.34 -0.35
N GLU A 102 9.16 -20.26 -1.15
CA GLU A 102 10.37 -19.48 -0.85
C GLU A 102 10.06 -17.98 -0.80
N PHE A 103 9.34 -17.47 -1.81
CA PHE A 103 8.88 -16.09 -1.80
C PHE A 103 7.98 -15.79 -0.59
N LEU A 104 7.06 -16.70 -0.24
CA LEU A 104 6.16 -16.49 0.89
C LEU A 104 6.91 -16.50 2.24
N SER A 105 7.91 -17.34 2.41
CA SER A 105 8.79 -17.34 3.59
C SER A 105 9.60 -16.05 3.68
N HIS A 106 10.16 -15.58 2.57
CA HIS A 106 10.84 -14.30 2.48
C HIS A 106 9.91 -13.13 2.81
N ALA A 107 8.69 -13.16 2.28
CA ALA A 107 7.67 -12.15 2.55
C ALA A 107 7.28 -12.10 4.03
N ASP A 108 7.04 -13.26 4.64
CA ASP A 108 6.71 -13.35 6.08
C ASP A 108 7.83 -12.78 6.95
N LYS A 109 9.09 -13.09 6.65
CA LYS A 109 10.25 -12.56 7.37
C LYS A 109 10.28 -11.03 7.30
N LEU A 110 10.23 -10.45 6.10
CA LEU A 110 10.26 -8.99 5.93
C LEU A 110 9.07 -8.28 6.58
N MET A 111 7.86 -8.87 6.50
CA MET A 111 6.68 -8.26 7.10
C MET A 111 6.69 -8.31 8.62
N LYS A 112 7.15 -9.41 9.23
CA LYS A 112 7.17 -9.59 10.69
C LYS A 112 8.37 -8.92 11.34
N GLU A 113 9.56 -9.18 10.85
CA GLU A 113 10.81 -8.72 11.46
C GLU A 113 11.13 -7.29 11.06
N GLU A 114 11.08 -7.01 9.76
CA GLU A 114 11.44 -5.71 9.20
C GLU A 114 10.26 -4.74 9.04
N LYS A 115 9.05 -5.16 9.41
CA LYS A 115 7.82 -4.34 9.34
C LYS A 115 7.52 -3.78 7.95
N TYR A 116 7.90 -4.50 6.90
CA TYR A 116 7.58 -4.12 5.54
C TYR A 116 6.09 -4.29 5.25
N SER A 117 5.58 -3.46 4.35
CA SER A 117 4.22 -3.67 3.83
C SER A 117 4.24 -4.76 2.74
N PRO A 118 3.13 -5.50 2.51
CA PRO A 118 3.04 -6.46 1.41
C PRO A 118 3.38 -5.84 0.04
N ASP A 119 3.06 -4.57 -0.17
CA ASP A 119 3.38 -3.84 -1.41
C ASP A 119 4.89 -3.61 -1.56
N ALA A 120 5.57 -3.22 -0.48
CA ALA A 120 7.02 -3.01 -0.47
C ALA A 120 7.78 -4.31 -0.72
N VAL A 121 7.35 -5.43 -0.10
CA VAL A 121 7.95 -6.75 -0.29
C VAL A 121 7.87 -7.19 -1.75
N VAL A 122 6.67 -7.13 -2.34
CA VAL A 122 6.46 -7.52 -3.75
C VAL A 122 7.21 -6.58 -4.69
N GLY A 123 7.22 -5.29 -4.40
CA GLY A 123 7.90 -4.29 -5.22
C GLY A 123 9.41 -4.48 -5.21
N GLN A 124 10.01 -4.61 -4.04
CA GLN A 124 11.45 -4.85 -3.88
C GLN A 124 11.89 -6.17 -4.55
N ALA A 125 11.11 -7.24 -4.34
CA ALA A 125 11.42 -8.53 -4.95
C ALA A 125 11.43 -8.48 -6.49
N LYS A 126 10.61 -7.61 -7.09
CA LYS A 126 10.60 -7.38 -8.54
C LYS A 126 11.74 -6.48 -9.00
N ASP A 127 12.01 -5.42 -8.27
CA ASP A 127 13.05 -4.44 -8.61
C ASP A 127 14.45 -5.09 -8.60
N LEU A 128 14.67 -5.99 -7.64
CA LEU A 128 15.93 -6.72 -7.47
C LEU A 128 15.97 -8.08 -8.18
N ASP A 129 14.94 -8.45 -8.98
CA ASP A 129 14.81 -9.75 -9.64
C ASP A 129 15.08 -10.96 -8.73
N LEU A 130 14.62 -10.91 -7.46
CA LEU A 130 14.89 -11.94 -6.46
C LEU A 130 14.18 -13.26 -6.75
N PHE A 131 13.04 -13.22 -7.42
CA PHE A 131 12.20 -14.38 -7.73
C PHE A 131 11.62 -14.26 -9.13
N SER A 132 11.50 -15.39 -9.84
CA SER A 132 10.84 -15.41 -11.13
C SER A 132 9.33 -15.09 -11.00
N PRO A 133 8.67 -14.58 -12.08
CA PRO A 133 7.23 -14.28 -12.04
C PRO A 133 6.33 -15.51 -11.75
N GLN A 134 6.85 -16.73 -11.93
CA GLN A 134 6.15 -17.97 -11.61
C GLN A 134 6.24 -18.32 -10.13
N GLU A 135 7.34 -17.95 -9.47
CA GLU A 135 7.66 -18.26 -8.07
C GLU A 135 7.19 -17.19 -7.09
N MET A 136 6.65 -16.08 -7.59
CA MET A 136 6.12 -15.02 -6.74
C MET A 136 4.64 -14.74 -7.00
N VAL A 137 4.00 -14.07 -6.04
CA VAL A 137 2.62 -13.60 -6.15
C VAL A 137 2.58 -12.07 -6.20
N CYS A 138 1.48 -11.52 -6.73
CA CYS A 138 1.26 -10.07 -6.70
C CYS A 138 0.77 -9.62 -5.31
N THR A 139 0.89 -8.33 -5.03
CA THR A 139 0.47 -7.68 -3.77
C THR A 139 -0.96 -8.07 -3.35
N SER A 140 -1.92 -8.06 -4.29
CA SER A 140 -3.32 -8.43 -3.98
C SER A 140 -3.46 -9.89 -3.56
N THR A 141 -2.66 -10.80 -4.14
CA THR A 141 -2.67 -12.22 -3.77
C THR A 141 -2.03 -12.42 -2.40
N LEU A 142 -0.94 -11.69 -2.12
CA LEU A 142 -0.28 -11.73 -0.81
C LEU A 142 -1.24 -11.28 0.31
N TYR A 143 -2.00 -10.19 0.11
CA TYR A 143 -3.06 -9.79 1.04
C TYR A 143 -4.13 -10.87 1.24
N ARG A 144 -4.56 -11.55 0.16
CA ARG A 144 -5.54 -12.65 0.27
C ARG A 144 -5.00 -13.84 1.06
N TYR A 145 -3.69 -14.13 0.97
CA TYR A 145 -3.08 -15.19 1.74
C TYR A 145 -2.97 -14.83 3.22
N ILE A 146 -2.71 -13.57 3.55
CA ILE A 146 -2.77 -13.07 4.92
C ILE A 146 -4.21 -13.13 5.46
N ASP A 147 -5.21 -12.74 4.66
CA ASP A 147 -6.64 -12.82 5.03
C ASP A 147 -7.13 -14.24 5.26
N ALA A 148 -6.53 -15.20 4.58
CA ALA A 148 -6.84 -16.64 4.68
C ALA A 148 -6.01 -17.37 5.75
N ASP A 149 -5.24 -16.63 6.57
CA ASP A 149 -4.33 -17.19 7.59
C ASP A 149 -3.35 -18.26 7.05
N LEU A 150 -2.94 -18.12 5.78
CA LEU A 150 -1.97 -19.02 5.13
C LEU A 150 -0.52 -18.63 5.42
N LEU A 151 -0.27 -17.49 6.05
CA LEU A 151 1.04 -16.94 6.39
C LEU A 151 1.16 -16.79 7.91
N MET A 152 2.39 -16.63 8.39
CA MET A 152 2.62 -16.30 9.81
C MET A 152 2.28 -14.84 10.12
N THR A 153 2.35 -13.96 9.12
CA THR A 153 1.89 -12.57 9.21
C THR A 153 0.36 -12.54 9.21
N ARG A 154 -0.21 -11.83 10.18
CA ARG A 154 -1.66 -11.67 10.34
C ARG A 154 -2.09 -10.23 10.05
N ASN A 155 -3.37 -10.02 9.88
CA ASN A 155 -3.95 -8.68 9.66
C ASN A 155 -3.61 -7.67 10.77
N ILE A 156 -3.39 -8.12 12.00
CA ILE A 156 -3.00 -7.28 13.13
C ILE A 156 -1.57 -6.73 12.99
N ASP A 157 -0.71 -7.45 12.27
CA ASP A 157 0.68 -7.04 12.03
C ASP A 157 0.75 -5.93 10.97
N LEU A 158 -0.32 -5.74 10.18
CA LEU A 158 -0.42 -4.76 9.11
C LEU A 158 -0.94 -3.41 9.62
N VAL A 159 -0.07 -2.40 9.67
CA VAL A 159 -0.34 -1.08 10.27
C VAL A 159 -1.58 -0.39 9.69
N SER A 160 -1.83 -0.51 8.39
CA SER A 160 -2.92 0.23 7.72
C SER A 160 -4.30 -0.43 7.86
N LYS A 161 -4.38 -1.72 8.20
CA LYS A 161 -5.65 -2.47 8.23
C LYS A 161 -6.45 -2.24 9.51
N MET A 162 -5.79 -1.83 10.58
CA MET A 162 -6.39 -1.60 11.91
C MET A 162 -6.60 -0.13 12.26
N SER A 163 -6.30 0.80 11.35
CA SER A 163 -6.45 2.23 11.62
C SER A 163 -7.92 2.65 11.64
N ARG A 164 -8.36 3.29 12.74
CA ARG A 164 -9.68 3.93 12.83
C ARG A 164 -9.62 5.29 12.13
N LYS A 165 -10.72 5.68 11.44
CA LYS A 165 -10.86 7.04 10.91
C LYS A 165 -10.79 8.03 12.06
N PRO A 166 -9.96 9.09 11.99
CA PRO A 166 -9.92 10.14 12.99
C PRO A 166 -11.27 10.86 13.03
N GLN A 167 -11.76 11.20 14.23
CA GLN A 167 -12.90 12.09 14.41
C GLN A 167 -12.48 13.51 14.05
N ASN A 168 -13.38 14.26 13.38
CA ASN A 168 -13.17 15.67 13.07
C ASN A 168 -12.91 16.47 14.34
N THR A 169 -11.75 17.10 14.42
CA THR A 169 -11.40 18.03 15.49
C THR A 169 -11.69 19.46 15.05
N HIS A 170 -12.16 20.30 15.96
CA HIS A 170 -12.45 21.70 15.71
C HIS A 170 -11.25 22.46 15.13
N ILE A 171 -11.48 23.19 14.06
CA ILE A 171 -10.48 24.03 13.38
C ILE A 171 -10.21 25.25 14.27
N ARG A 172 -8.96 25.40 14.73
CA ARG A 172 -8.48 26.63 15.36
C ARG A 172 -7.89 27.52 14.26
N THR A 173 -8.36 28.76 14.18
CA THR A 173 -7.85 29.75 13.22
C THR A 173 -6.69 30.53 13.83
N ASN A 174 -5.47 30.19 13.47
CA ASN A 174 -4.28 31.00 13.78
C ASN A 174 -3.76 31.58 12.46
N LYS A 175 -3.55 32.91 12.40
CA LYS A 175 -3.28 33.64 11.13
C LYS A 175 -1.84 34.14 11.01
N ARG A 176 -0.94 33.85 11.97
CA ARG A 176 0.43 34.40 11.95
C ARG A 176 1.36 33.49 11.15
N ILE A 177 2.08 34.06 10.20
CA ILE A 177 3.18 33.41 9.47
C ILE A 177 4.49 33.95 10.04
N LEU A 178 5.46 33.08 10.32
CA LEU A 178 6.73 33.43 11.00
C LEU A 178 7.79 34.07 10.06
N GLY A 179 7.67 33.86 8.74
CA GLY A 179 8.62 34.36 7.74
C GLY A 179 8.05 34.32 6.33
N LYS A 180 8.85 33.94 5.31
CA LYS A 180 8.38 33.79 3.93
C LYS A 180 7.27 32.75 3.83
N SER A 181 6.15 33.11 3.18
CA SER A 181 5.06 32.18 2.94
C SER A 181 5.46 31.06 1.99
N ILE A 182 4.84 29.90 2.13
CA ILE A 182 4.96 28.81 1.16
C ILE A 182 4.51 29.23 -0.26
N ASP A 183 3.67 30.27 -0.38
CA ASP A 183 3.24 30.82 -1.68
C ASP A 183 4.39 31.49 -2.44
N GLU A 184 5.42 31.96 -1.72
CA GLU A 184 6.62 32.57 -2.29
C GLU A 184 7.63 31.53 -2.79
N ARG A 185 7.34 30.26 -2.54
CA ARG A 185 8.21 29.13 -2.93
C ARG A 185 8.09 28.87 -4.43
N PRO A 186 9.22 28.77 -5.18
CA PRO A 186 9.22 28.43 -6.61
C PRO A 186 8.40 27.16 -6.93
N GLU A 187 7.69 27.20 -8.07
CA GLU A 187 6.81 26.09 -8.47
C GLU A 187 7.57 24.77 -8.68
N GLU A 188 8.81 24.85 -9.15
CA GLU A 188 9.72 23.71 -9.33
C GLU A 188 9.92 22.88 -8.05
N ILE A 189 9.90 23.55 -6.88
CA ILE A 189 9.96 22.88 -5.59
C ILE A 189 8.66 22.09 -5.31
N ASN A 190 7.51 22.61 -5.78
CA ASN A 190 6.22 21.95 -5.58
C ASN A 190 6.11 20.66 -6.37
N ASP A 191 6.66 20.60 -7.57
CA ASP A 191 6.66 19.45 -8.46
C ASP A 191 7.60 18.31 -7.99
N ARG A 192 8.41 18.59 -6.96
CA ARG A 192 9.39 17.63 -6.40
C ARG A 192 10.36 17.11 -7.46
N SER A 193 10.75 17.96 -8.39
CA SER A 193 11.71 17.65 -9.45
C SER A 193 13.14 18.04 -9.12
N VAL A 194 13.31 18.98 -8.19
CA VAL A 194 14.59 19.54 -7.78
C VAL A 194 15.00 18.98 -6.42
N PHE A 195 16.23 18.49 -6.31
CA PHE A 195 16.82 17.98 -5.07
C PHE A 195 17.23 19.15 -4.13
N GLY A 196 17.30 18.86 -2.83
CA GLY A 196 17.80 19.80 -1.83
C GLY A 196 16.69 20.54 -1.08
N HIS A 197 15.44 20.21 -1.28
CA HIS A 197 14.30 20.85 -0.61
C HIS A 197 13.70 19.96 0.47
N TRP A 198 13.76 20.44 1.71
CA TRP A 198 13.43 19.67 2.91
C TRP A 198 12.13 20.15 3.56
N GLU A 199 11.42 19.22 4.16
CA GLU A 199 10.32 19.49 5.08
C GLU A 199 10.79 19.14 6.49
N ILE A 200 10.59 20.06 7.47
CA ILE A 200 10.98 19.86 8.87
C ILE A 200 9.74 19.77 9.77
N ASP A 201 9.78 18.93 10.81
CA ASP A 201 8.71 18.76 11.77
C ASP A 201 9.24 18.28 13.14
N CYS A 202 8.42 18.42 14.18
CA CYS A 202 8.71 17.88 15.51
C CYS A 202 7.70 16.80 15.90
N VAL A 203 8.17 15.57 16.08
CA VAL A 203 7.35 14.43 16.48
C VAL A 203 7.35 14.24 17.98
N LEU A 204 6.24 14.60 18.64
CA LEU A 204 6.07 14.46 20.09
C LEU A 204 6.05 12.99 20.51
N LEU A 205 6.88 12.59 21.45
CA LEU A 205 6.88 11.26 22.07
C LEU A 205 5.67 11.13 23.02
N LYS A 206 5.56 12.06 23.96
CA LYS A 206 4.47 12.20 24.93
C LYS A 206 4.00 13.66 24.95
N LYS A 207 2.85 13.94 25.54
CA LYS A 207 2.37 15.33 25.74
C LYS A 207 3.05 15.99 26.97
N THR A 208 4.38 15.96 26.97
CA THR A 208 5.23 16.59 28.00
C THR A 208 6.16 17.60 27.34
N LYS A 209 6.87 18.41 28.14
CA LYS A 209 7.90 19.35 27.64
C LYS A 209 9.29 18.70 27.54
N GLU A 210 9.32 17.38 27.45
CA GLU A 210 10.53 16.57 27.41
C GLU A 210 11.00 16.32 25.97
N LYS A 211 11.95 15.39 25.81
CA LYS A 211 12.54 15.00 24.53
C LYS A 211 11.53 14.77 23.43
N VAL A 212 11.85 15.25 22.26
CA VAL A 212 11.08 15.08 21.01
C VAL A 212 11.99 14.69 19.87
N LEU A 213 11.42 14.16 18.79
CA LEU A 213 12.17 13.92 17.58
C LEU A 213 12.02 15.11 16.64
N LEU A 214 13.14 15.72 16.26
CA LEU A 214 13.20 16.61 15.10
C LEU A 214 13.36 15.74 13.87
N THR A 215 12.48 15.88 12.91
CA THR A 215 12.49 15.10 11.67
C THR A 215 12.62 16.02 10.47
N MET A 216 13.46 15.65 9.53
CA MET A 216 13.60 16.31 8.25
C MET A 216 13.46 15.27 7.14
N ILE A 217 12.75 15.61 6.08
CA ILE A 217 12.62 14.74 4.91
C ILE A 217 12.89 15.52 3.63
N GLU A 218 13.76 15.00 2.81
CA GLU A 218 14.03 15.55 1.47
C GLU A 218 12.89 15.15 0.52
N ARG A 219 12.44 16.11 -0.29
CA ARG A 219 11.16 15.98 -1.02
C ARG A 219 11.22 15.08 -2.24
N VAL A 220 12.37 14.98 -2.92
CA VAL A 220 12.60 14.14 -4.11
C VAL A 220 12.94 12.71 -3.68
N THR A 221 14.03 12.57 -2.95
CA THR A 221 14.63 11.28 -2.57
C THR A 221 13.93 10.59 -1.41
N ARG A 222 13.09 11.35 -0.66
CA ARG A 222 12.46 10.87 0.59
C ARG A 222 13.48 10.51 1.68
N HIS A 223 14.71 10.96 1.54
CA HIS A 223 15.73 10.77 2.57
C HIS A 223 15.33 11.46 3.86
N SER A 224 15.51 10.77 4.96
CA SER A 224 15.04 11.21 6.28
C SER A 224 16.22 11.41 7.21
N ILE A 225 16.23 12.51 7.93
CA ILE A 225 17.14 12.81 9.05
C ILE A 225 16.29 12.90 10.31
N ILE A 226 16.67 12.20 11.37
CA ILE A 226 15.99 12.25 12.66
C ILE A 226 16.99 12.59 13.75
N ARG A 227 16.65 13.57 14.58
CA ARG A 227 17.50 13.96 15.72
C ARG A 227 16.65 13.96 17.00
N LEU A 228 17.15 13.33 18.06
CA LEU A 228 16.56 13.41 19.38
C LEU A 228 16.98 14.73 20.03
N ILE A 229 16.05 15.63 20.31
CA ILE A 229 16.29 16.92 20.94
C ILE A 229 15.63 16.98 22.32
N GLU A 230 16.20 17.74 23.25
CA GLU A 230 15.79 17.75 24.65
C GLU A 230 14.38 18.31 24.90
N SER A 231 13.93 19.22 24.04
CA SER A 231 12.58 19.78 24.14
C SER A 231 12.12 20.39 22.80
N LYS A 232 10.80 20.58 22.68
CA LYS A 232 10.16 21.26 21.54
C LYS A 232 10.28 22.78 21.69
N THR A 233 11.51 23.32 21.64
CA THR A 233 11.79 24.76 21.75
C THR A 233 12.63 25.24 20.56
N ALA A 234 12.54 26.54 20.24
CA ALA A 234 13.33 27.15 19.17
C ALA A 234 14.84 26.98 19.39
N ALA A 235 15.30 27.12 20.63
CA ALA A 235 16.70 26.91 20.99
C ALA A 235 17.21 25.50 20.68
N CYS A 236 16.44 24.46 21.06
CA CYS A 236 16.82 23.05 20.78
C CYS A 236 16.79 22.75 19.28
N VAL A 237 15.84 23.27 18.53
CA VAL A 237 15.79 23.14 17.07
C VAL A 237 16.98 23.84 16.43
N SER A 238 17.28 25.08 16.81
CA SER A 238 18.46 25.83 16.32
C SER A 238 19.77 25.11 16.61
N GLN A 239 19.91 24.52 17.80
CA GLN A 239 21.07 23.71 18.15
C GLN A 239 21.22 22.49 17.23
N ALA A 240 20.13 21.79 16.96
CA ALA A 240 20.13 20.62 16.06
C ALA A 240 20.49 21.02 14.61
N ILE A 241 19.96 22.14 14.12
CA ILE A 241 20.29 22.66 12.77
C ILE A 241 21.78 23.06 12.69
N ARG A 242 22.33 23.74 13.70
CA ARG A 242 23.76 24.05 13.75
C ARG A 242 24.63 22.79 13.80
N ALA A 243 24.18 21.74 14.46
CA ALA A 243 24.89 20.45 14.46
C ALA A 243 24.88 19.83 13.04
N LEU A 244 23.78 19.90 12.30
CA LEU A 244 23.73 19.47 10.90
C LEU A 244 24.61 20.32 10.00
N GLN A 245 24.64 21.67 10.17
CA GLN A 245 25.56 22.52 9.43
C GLN A 245 27.02 22.08 9.63
N LYS A 246 27.39 21.77 10.87
CA LYS A 246 28.74 21.27 11.19
C LYS A 246 28.97 19.86 10.60
N GLU A 247 28.01 18.99 10.62
CA GLU A 247 28.09 17.61 10.10
C GLU A 247 28.31 17.60 8.59
N TYR A 248 27.55 18.43 7.84
CA TYR A 248 27.63 18.49 6.38
C TYR A 248 28.68 19.48 5.85
N GLY A 249 29.18 20.38 6.71
CA GLY A 249 30.24 21.31 6.36
C GLY A 249 29.97 22.12 5.09
N THR A 250 30.90 22.13 4.15
CA THR A 250 30.78 22.86 2.88
C THR A 250 29.69 22.36 1.96
N SER A 251 29.23 21.14 2.14
CA SER A 251 28.13 20.55 1.34
C SER A 251 26.73 20.95 1.84
N PHE A 252 26.66 21.67 2.98
CA PHE A 252 25.38 22.01 3.59
C PHE A 252 24.48 22.79 2.63
N ASP A 253 24.95 23.85 2.03
CA ASP A 253 24.17 24.73 1.15
C ASP A 253 23.71 24.02 -0.13
N THR A 254 24.47 23.06 -0.62
CA THR A 254 24.09 22.26 -1.79
C THR A 254 23.00 21.25 -1.45
N ILE A 255 23.07 20.64 -0.25
CA ILE A 255 22.14 19.61 0.20
C ILE A 255 20.86 20.21 0.78
N PHE A 256 20.96 21.37 1.45
CA PHE A 256 19.83 22.04 2.10
C PHE A 256 19.52 23.37 1.41
N GLN A 257 19.02 23.31 0.19
CA GLN A 257 18.69 24.51 -0.59
C GLN A 257 17.46 25.26 -0.02
N SER A 258 16.47 24.53 0.50
CA SER A 258 15.41 25.13 1.28
C SER A 258 14.83 24.21 2.34
N ILE A 259 14.26 24.80 3.38
CA ILE A 259 13.58 24.11 4.48
C ILE A 259 12.17 24.68 4.62
N THR A 260 11.15 23.83 4.53
CA THR A 260 9.75 24.20 4.75
C THR A 260 9.30 23.68 6.12
N SER A 261 8.81 24.59 6.98
CA SER A 261 8.26 24.26 8.31
C SER A 261 6.77 24.61 8.43
N ASP A 262 6.13 24.20 9.52
CA ASP A 262 4.87 24.84 9.95
C ASP A 262 5.15 26.12 10.75
N ASN A 263 4.07 26.79 11.18
CA ASN A 263 4.16 27.99 12.01
C ASN A 263 4.25 27.64 13.52
N GLY A 264 4.90 26.56 13.87
CA GLY A 264 5.16 26.18 15.25
C GLY A 264 6.16 27.13 15.92
N SER A 265 5.92 27.45 17.19
CA SER A 265 6.84 28.34 17.96
C SER A 265 8.25 27.78 18.06
N GLU A 266 8.44 26.49 17.89
CA GLU A 266 9.74 25.81 17.85
C GLU A 266 10.56 26.15 16.62
N PHE A 267 9.96 26.68 15.56
CA PHE A 267 10.62 27.09 14.32
C PHE A 267 10.79 28.59 14.19
N ALA A 268 10.48 29.36 15.26
CA ALA A 268 10.54 30.82 15.23
C ALA A 268 11.92 31.37 14.87
N ASP A 269 13.00 30.70 15.33
CA ASP A 269 14.39 31.11 15.12
C ASP A 269 15.03 30.43 13.91
N LEU A 270 14.28 29.66 13.10
CA LEU A 270 14.85 28.89 12.00
C LEU A 270 15.50 29.77 10.93
N THR A 271 14.83 30.87 10.55
CA THR A 271 15.37 31.83 9.57
C THR A 271 16.67 32.49 10.07
N SER A 272 16.70 32.95 11.33
CA SER A 272 17.90 33.57 11.90
C SER A 272 19.06 32.57 12.10
N CYS A 273 18.74 31.30 12.37
CA CYS A 273 19.73 30.23 12.50
C CYS A 273 20.44 29.95 11.16
N LEU A 274 19.76 30.16 10.04
CA LEU A 274 20.24 29.87 8.68
C LEU A 274 20.70 31.14 7.91
N GLU A 275 20.67 32.31 8.53
CA GLU A 275 20.99 33.62 7.90
C GLU A 275 22.36 33.65 7.20
N HIS A 276 23.32 32.87 7.67
CA HIS A 276 24.66 32.79 7.10
C HIS A 276 24.86 31.70 6.06
N THR A 277 23.77 31.06 5.62
CA THR A 277 23.77 30.01 4.61
C THR A 277 22.95 30.44 3.39
N ALA A 278 23.07 29.72 2.27
CA ALA A 278 22.24 29.92 1.10
C ALA A 278 20.83 29.28 1.23
N THR A 279 20.54 28.66 2.37
CA THR A 279 19.29 27.92 2.59
C THR A 279 18.09 28.83 2.78
N GLU A 280 17.10 28.73 1.91
CA GLU A 280 15.83 29.45 2.02
C GLU A 280 14.87 28.77 3.00
N VAL A 281 14.13 29.56 3.80
CA VAL A 281 13.15 29.06 4.77
C VAL A 281 11.75 29.49 4.38
N TYR A 282 10.83 28.52 4.25
CA TYR A 282 9.43 28.75 3.95
C TYR A 282 8.54 28.21 5.06
N TYR A 283 7.43 28.90 5.29
CA TYR A 283 6.43 28.52 6.30
C TYR A 283 5.11 28.15 5.64
N ALA A 284 4.62 26.94 5.91
CA ALA A 284 3.33 26.46 5.43
C ALA A 284 2.16 27.26 6.03
N HIS A 285 1.02 27.25 5.35
CA HIS A 285 -0.17 27.89 5.90
C HIS A 285 -0.61 27.20 7.21
N PRO A 286 -1.14 27.97 8.17
CA PRO A 286 -1.74 27.39 9.35
C PRO A 286 -2.82 26.37 8.99
N PHE A 287 -2.80 25.19 9.62
CA PHE A 287 -3.74 24.07 9.42
C PHE A 287 -3.72 23.40 8.03
N SER A 288 -2.73 23.67 7.21
CA SER A 288 -2.55 23.10 5.87
C SER A 288 -1.57 21.93 5.87
N SER A 289 -1.89 20.85 6.60
CA SER A 289 -1.00 19.66 6.71
C SER A 289 -0.70 19.00 5.36
N TRP A 290 -1.61 19.14 4.37
CA TRP A 290 -1.40 18.61 3.02
C TRP A 290 -0.23 19.27 2.27
N GLU A 291 0.18 20.48 2.63
CA GLU A 291 1.33 21.18 2.05
C GLU A 291 2.67 20.50 2.44
N ARG A 292 2.64 19.69 3.51
CA ARG A 292 3.76 18.92 4.05
C ARG A 292 3.48 17.41 4.11
N GLY A 293 2.86 16.88 3.06
CA GLY A 293 2.43 15.48 3.00
C GLY A 293 3.57 14.47 3.11
N ALA A 294 4.81 14.84 2.80
CA ALA A 294 5.98 13.98 2.97
C ALA A 294 6.28 13.74 4.46
N ASN A 295 6.21 14.79 5.29
CA ASN A 295 6.38 14.68 6.74
C ASN A 295 5.32 13.80 7.39
N GLU A 296 4.03 13.98 7.02
CA GLU A 296 2.94 13.20 7.61
C GLU A 296 3.13 11.69 7.38
N GLN A 297 3.47 11.32 6.14
CA GLN A 297 3.75 9.93 5.80
C GLN A 297 4.97 9.39 6.55
N ASN A 298 6.05 10.17 6.60
CA ASN A 298 7.29 9.80 7.28
C ASN A 298 7.08 9.61 8.78
N ASN A 299 6.37 10.54 9.42
CA ASN A 299 6.02 10.47 10.84
C ASN A 299 5.16 9.23 11.13
N GLY A 300 4.25 8.85 10.21
CA GLY A 300 3.49 7.60 10.31
C GLY A 300 4.38 6.35 10.29
N MET A 301 5.48 6.36 9.53
CA MET A 301 6.45 5.26 9.50
C MET A 301 7.30 5.20 10.78
N ILE A 302 7.76 6.34 11.28
CA ILE A 302 8.47 6.44 12.58
C ILE A 302 7.62 5.83 13.70
N ARG A 303 6.30 6.05 13.68
CA ARG A 303 5.36 5.55 14.68
C ARG A 303 5.22 4.01 14.73
N ARG A 304 5.73 3.30 13.75
CA ARG A 304 5.82 1.82 13.79
C ARG A 304 6.81 1.32 14.83
N PHE A 305 7.83 2.13 15.14
CA PHE A 305 8.90 1.79 16.07
C PHE A 305 8.84 2.62 17.37
N ILE A 306 8.47 3.89 17.24
CA ILE A 306 8.38 4.83 18.35
C ILE A 306 6.92 5.29 18.45
N PRO A 307 6.04 4.53 19.12
CA PRO A 307 4.61 4.82 19.22
C PRO A 307 4.34 6.11 20.01
N LYS A 308 3.19 6.72 19.74
CA LYS A 308 2.73 7.89 20.50
C LYS A 308 2.46 7.51 21.95
N GLY A 309 2.98 8.30 22.90
CA GLY A 309 2.80 8.07 24.34
C GLY A 309 3.94 7.30 24.98
N ILE A 310 4.97 6.89 24.20
CA ILE A 310 6.18 6.29 24.74
C ILE A 310 6.85 7.24 25.75
N ASP A 311 7.46 6.69 26.77
CA ASP A 311 8.25 7.48 27.72
C ASP A 311 9.48 8.08 27.00
N PRO A 312 9.64 9.41 26.99
CA PRO A 312 10.76 10.08 26.33
C PRO A 312 12.14 9.62 26.83
N GLN A 313 12.24 9.21 28.09
CA GLN A 313 13.51 8.73 28.67
C GLN A 313 13.91 7.35 28.16
N SER A 314 12.94 6.54 27.68
CA SER A 314 13.21 5.23 27.09
C SER A 314 13.70 5.31 25.64
N VAL A 315 13.61 6.48 25.01
CA VAL A 315 14.08 6.68 23.62
C VAL A 315 15.54 7.09 23.63
N THR A 316 16.39 6.23 23.09
CA THR A 316 17.85 6.46 23.03
C THR A 316 18.28 6.94 21.63
N PRO A 317 19.44 7.60 21.52
CA PRO A 317 20.01 7.99 20.21
C PRO A 317 20.19 6.80 19.27
N GLU A 318 20.59 5.64 19.78
CA GLU A 318 20.80 4.42 19.00
C GLU A 318 19.47 3.90 18.44
N MET A 319 18.38 3.98 19.21
CA MET A 319 17.03 3.65 18.72
C MET A 319 16.64 4.58 17.57
N VAL A 320 16.88 5.88 17.72
CA VAL A 320 16.57 6.88 16.69
C VAL A 320 17.38 6.62 15.42
N GLN A 321 18.68 6.37 15.53
CA GLN A 321 19.56 6.05 14.41
C GLN A 321 19.12 4.77 13.68
N ARG A 322 18.68 3.73 14.42
CA ARG A 322 18.13 2.49 13.82
C ARG A 322 16.88 2.78 13.02
N VAL A 323 15.98 3.62 13.55
CA VAL A 323 14.74 4.00 12.84
C VAL A 323 15.05 4.84 11.61
N GLU A 324 15.98 5.78 11.70
CA GLU A 324 16.46 6.59 10.57
C GLU A 324 17.06 5.71 9.47
N SER A 325 17.93 4.79 9.84
CA SER A 325 18.54 3.83 8.90
C SER A 325 17.48 2.97 8.23
N TRP A 326 16.51 2.43 9.01
CA TRP A 326 15.42 1.64 8.45
C TRP A 326 14.56 2.45 7.46
N LEU A 327 14.20 3.69 7.79
CA LEU A 327 13.44 4.57 6.91
C LEU A 327 14.14 4.83 5.58
N ASN A 328 15.46 4.98 5.62
CA ASN A 328 16.27 5.30 4.46
C ASN A 328 16.54 4.08 3.58
N HIS A 329 16.53 2.87 4.14
CA HIS A 329 16.65 1.62 3.38
C HIS A 329 15.31 0.98 3.00
N TYR A 330 14.19 1.53 3.50
CA TYR A 330 12.86 1.02 3.18
C TYR A 330 12.51 1.27 1.70
N PRO A 331 12.10 0.22 0.94
CA PRO A 331 11.74 0.36 -0.48
C PRO A 331 10.45 1.19 -0.63
N ARG A 332 10.55 2.28 -1.38
CA ARG A 332 9.44 3.24 -1.55
C ARG A 332 8.84 3.15 -2.94
N LYS A 333 7.55 2.89 -3.02
CA LYS A 333 6.82 2.84 -4.31
C LYS A 333 6.97 4.11 -5.15
N VAL A 334 7.03 5.29 -4.51
CA VAL A 334 7.23 6.59 -5.19
C VAL A 334 8.61 6.69 -5.85
N LEU A 335 9.57 5.91 -5.40
CA LEU A 335 10.93 5.80 -5.95
C LEU A 335 11.11 4.54 -6.82
N GLY A 336 10.02 3.94 -7.32
CA GLY A 336 10.10 2.69 -8.07
C GLY A 336 10.53 1.48 -7.25
N TYR A 337 10.38 1.55 -5.92
CA TYR A 337 10.85 0.60 -4.90
C TYR A 337 12.35 0.65 -4.59
N ALA A 338 13.09 1.60 -5.15
CA ALA A 338 14.43 1.91 -4.67
C ALA A 338 14.40 2.46 -3.24
N SER A 339 15.54 2.35 -2.52
CA SER A 339 15.68 2.93 -1.20
C SER A 339 15.94 4.44 -1.28
N SER A 340 15.49 5.17 -0.25
CA SER A 340 15.77 6.61 -0.15
C SER A 340 17.26 6.88 -0.03
N PHE A 341 18.00 5.96 0.60
CA PHE A 341 19.45 6.06 0.76
C PHE A 341 20.19 6.03 -0.60
N ASP A 342 19.85 5.04 -1.44
CA ASP A 342 20.49 4.89 -2.74
C ASP A 342 20.23 6.10 -3.65
N VAL A 343 18.96 6.56 -3.68
CA VAL A 343 18.58 7.73 -4.49
C VAL A 343 19.27 8.99 -3.97
N PHE A 344 19.30 9.21 -2.65
CA PHE A 344 19.99 10.36 -2.05
C PHE A 344 21.49 10.34 -2.34
N TYR A 345 22.11 9.17 -2.22
CA TYR A 345 23.53 9.00 -2.50
C TYR A 345 23.88 9.33 -3.96
N GLN A 346 23.04 8.94 -4.91
CA GLN A 346 23.22 9.30 -6.33
C GLN A 346 23.24 10.81 -6.54
N TYR A 347 22.29 11.55 -5.92
CA TYR A 347 22.27 13.02 -6.02
C TYR A 347 23.48 13.67 -5.36
N THR A 348 23.85 13.24 -4.16
CA THR A 348 24.99 13.86 -3.44
C THR A 348 26.34 13.54 -4.08
N SER A 349 26.53 12.33 -4.64
CA SER A 349 27.76 11.96 -5.33
C SER A 349 27.94 12.69 -6.65
N SER A 350 26.84 12.96 -7.40
CA SER A 350 26.89 13.70 -8.66
C SER A 350 27.16 15.20 -8.49
N HIS A 351 26.93 15.76 -7.30
CA HIS A 351 27.20 17.17 -6.98
C HIS A 351 28.54 17.40 -6.25
N ALA A 352 29.20 16.32 -5.86
CA ALA A 352 30.56 16.39 -5.22
C ALA A 352 31.70 16.30 -6.24
N ALA A 353 31.41 16.06 -7.51
CA ALA A 353 32.37 16.04 -8.63
C ALA A 353 32.31 17.36 -9.41
#